data_c76f03f9f390aaf421bea07aa4854bf6
#
_entry.id   c76f03f9f390aaf421bea07aa4854bf6
#
_cell.length_a   1.000
_cell.length_b   1.000
_cell.length_c   1.000
_cell.angle_alpha   90.00
_cell.angle_beta   90.00
_cell.angle_gamma   90.00
#
_symmetry.space_group_name_H-M   'P 1'
#
loop_
_entity.id
_entity.type
_entity.pdbx_description
1 polymer ?
#
loop_
_entity_poly.entity_id
_entity_poly.type
_entity_poly.pdbx_seq_one_letter_code
_entity_poly.pdbx_strand_id
1 'polypeptide(L)'
;MGGGVAYQVLTIAPRVFDAAITYASVSTNAEDNFNQWQRKRSEIGDRILKKYGEPDDNPETWKRMSSRNYFFRITEPILAFHGTADDTCEISWARATKRALDRADVESKLVEYDGAGHYFYGPWSNSITRVGRFLDAELA
;
A
#
# COMPACT_ATOMS: atom_id res chain seq x y z
N MET A 1 -8.16 3.00 -0.25
CA MET A 1 -8.36 2.06 0.89
C MET A 1 -8.08 0.60 0.47
N GLY A 2 -8.67 0.08 -0.62
CA GLY A 2 -8.51 -1.32 -1.06
C GLY A 2 -7.07 -1.82 -1.15
N GLY A 3 -6.15 -1.03 -1.68
CA GLY A 3 -4.73 -1.42 -1.75
C GLY A 3 -4.08 -1.67 -0.38
N GLY A 4 -4.47 -0.90 0.65
CA GLY A 4 -4.00 -1.15 2.01
C GLY A 4 -4.52 -2.47 2.58
N VAL A 5 -5.78 -2.81 2.28
CA VAL A 5 -6.37 -4.11 2.64
C VAL A 5 -5.63 -5.24 1.94
N ALA A 6 -5.32 -5.09 0.64
CA ALA A 6 -4.56 -6.08 -0.11
C ALA A 6 -3.21 -6.39 0.55
N TYR A 7 -2.40 -5.38 0.86
CA TYR A 7 -1.13 -5.59 1.57
C TYR A 7 -1.30 -6.26 2.93
N GLN A 8 -2.37 -5.93 3.67
CA GLN A 8 -2.64 -6.59 4.95
C GLN A 8 -3.00 -8.07 4.76
N VAL A 9 -3.88 -8.38 3.80
CA VAL A 9 -4.26 -9.78 3.52
C VAL A 9 -3.04 -10.62 3.12
N LEU A 10 -2.19 -10.11 2.23
CA LEU A 10 -0.96 -10.80 1.82
C LEU A 10 -0.03 -11.12 3.02
N THR A 11 0.01 -10.24 4.03
CA THR A 11 0.84 -10.49 5.23
C THR A 11 0.19 -11.43 6.24
N ILE A 12 -1.14 -11.47 6.30
CA ILE A 12 -1.90 -12.28 7.28
C ILE A 12 -2.13 -13.69 6.74
N ALA A 13 -2.45 -13.80 5.45
CA ALA A 13 -2.80 -15.04 4.79
C ALA A 13 -1.97 -15.23 3.50
N PRO A 14 -0.66 -15.50 3.61
CA PRO A 14 0.19 -15.75 2.44
C PRO A 14 -0.29 -17.00 1.69
N ARG A 15 -0.10 -17.00 0.36
CA ARG A 15 -0.48 -18.10 -0.55
C ARG A 15 -1.99 -18.29 -0.76
N VAL A 16 -2.82 -17.30 -0.40
CA VAL A 16 -4.26 -17.32 -0.70
C VAL A 16 -4.52 -16.82 -2.12
N PHE A 17 -3.59 -16.01 -2.65
CA PHE A 17 -3.64 -15.49 -4.01
C PHE A 17 -2.38 -15.90 -4.77
N ASP A 18 -2.47 -15.95 -6.09
CA ASP A 18 -1.33 -16.26 -6.94
C ASP A 18 -0.52 -15.00 -7.29
N ALA A 19 -1.16 -13.83 -7.30
CA ALA A 19 -0.55 -12.53 -7.55
C ALA A 19 -1.40 -11.40 -6.97
N ALA A 20 -0.84 -10.19 -6.83
CA ALA A 20 -1.58 -9.03 -6.39
C ALA A 20 -1.36 -7.81 -7.28
N ILE A 21 -2.45 -7.08 -7.56
CA ILE A 21 -2.41 -5.83 -8.29
C ILE A 21 -3.01 -4.72 -7.42
N THR A 22 -2.30 -3.61 -7.26
CA THR A 22 -2.78 -2.48 -6.48
C THR A 22 -2.73 -1.18 -7.28
N TYR A 23 -3.74 -0.34 -7.09
CA TYR A 23 -3.83 0.99 -7.67
C TYR A 23 -3.94 2.04 -6.56
N ALA A 24 -3.12 3.09 -6.64
CA ALA A 24 -3.20 4.25 -5.77
C ALA A 24 -3.41 3.87 -4.29
N SER A 25 -2.57 2.97 -3.79
CA SER A 25 -2.71 2.43 -2.44
C SER A 25 -2.42 3.48 -1.37
N VAL A 26 -3.14 3.41 -0.26
CA VAL A 26 -2.77 4.11 0.97
C VAL A 26 -1.41 3.63 1.47
N SER A 27 -0.82 4.37 2.39
CA SER A 27 0.46 3.97 2.99
C SER A 27 0.37 2.59 3.67
N THR A 28 1.43 1.83 3.60
CA THR A 28 1.62 0.59 4.36
C THR A 28 2.16 0.84 5.77
N ASN A 29 2.35 2.12 6.12
CA ASN A 29 2.62 2.60 7.47
C ASN A 29 1.32 3.10 8.13
N ALA A 30 0.97 2.58 9.28
CA ALA A 30 -0.26 2.93 9.99
C ALA A 30 -0.28 4.40 10.44
N GLU A 31 0.86 4.94 10.84
CA GLU A 31 1.00 6.33 11.28
C GLU A 31 0.69 7.33 10.16
N ASP A 32 1.19 7.09 8.93
CA ASP A 32 0.90 7.97 7.79
C ASP A 32 -0.61 8.08 7.56
N ASN A 33 -1.31 6.93 7.56
CA ASN A 33 -2.74 6.88 7.38
C ASN A 33 -3.50 7.55 8.53
N PHE A 34 -3.05 7.35 9.77
CA PHE A 34 -3.63 8.02 10.94
C PHE A 34 -3.49 9.54 10.82
N ASN A 35 -2.30 10.05 10.56
CA ASN A 35 -2.03 11.48 10.45
C ASN A 35 -2.80 12.12 9.29
N GLN A 36 -2.93 11.42 8.15
CA GLN A 36 -3.61 11.95 6.96
C GLN A 36 -5.13 12.07 7.15
N TRP A 37 -5.77 11.06 7.76
CA TRP A 37 -7.24 11.00 7.77
C TRP A 37 -7.88 10.94 9.15
N GLN A 38 -7.38 10.11 10.07
CA GLN A 38 -8.07 9.86 11.34
C GLN A 38 -7.80 10.96 12.36
N ARG A 39 -6.59 11.48 12.43
CA ARG A 39 -6.22 12.58 13.35
C ARG A 39 -7.09 13.82 13.13
N LYS A 40 -7.48 14.10 11.89
CA LYS A 40 -8.34 15.25 11.53
C LYS A 40 -9.82 15.07 11.90
N ARG A 41 -10.22 13.87 12.32
CA ARG A 41 -11.59 13.53 12.77
C ARG A 41 -11.57 13.37 14.28
N SER A 42 -11.88 14.45 15.02
CA SER A 42 -11.67 14.54 16.47
C SER A 42 -12.13 13.29 17.25
N GLU A 43 -13.38 12.85 17.10
CA GLU A 43 -13.89 11.68 17.82
C GLU A 43 -13.15 10.37 17.49
N ILE A 44 -12.82 10.14 16.21
CA ILE A 44 -12.12 8.93 15.77
C ILE A 44 -10.67 9.01 16.18
N GLY A 45 -10.01 10.15 15.93
CA GLY A 45 -8.63 10.39 16.32
C GLY A 45 -8.42 10.21 17.81
N ASP A 46 -9.25 10.84 18.64
CA ASP A 46 -9.18 10.76 20.10
C ASP A 46 -9.36 9.33 20.63
N ARG A 47 -10.30 8.57 20.05
CA ARG A 47 -10.52 7.16 20.41
C ARG A 47 -9.31 6.28 20.06
N ILE A 48 -8.69 6.53 18.90
CA ILE A 48 -7.49 5.81 18.48
C ILE A 48 -6.33 6.14 19.41
N LEU A 49 -6.08 7.42 19.68
CA LEU A 49 -5.01 7.86 20.58
C LEU A 49 -5.22 7.37 22.03
N LYS A 50 -6.45 7.40 22.52
CA LYS A 50 -6.76 6.85 23.85
C LYS A 50 -6.45 5.35 23.94
N LYS A 51 -6.62 4.61 22.85
CA LYS A 51 -6.40 3.16 22.84
C LYS A 51 -4.95 2.76 22.57
N TYR A 52 -4.26 3.49 21.70
CA TYR A 52 -2.95 3.07 21.18
C TYR A 52 -1.81 4.04 21.53
N GLY A 53 -2.11 5.22 22.07
CA GLY A 53 -1.15 6.28 22.34
C GLY A 53 -0.73 7.05 21.07
N GLU A 54 -0.01 8.14 21.27
CA GLU A 54 0.61 8.88 20.17
C GLU A 54 1.69 8.01 19.50
N PRO A 55 1.91 8.17 18.18
CA PRO A 55 2.95 7.44 17.47
C PRO A 55 4.35 7.60 18.09
N ASP A 56 4.70 8.83 18.47
CA ASP A 56 5.99 9.15 19.06
C ASP A 56 6.19 8.54 20.47
N ASP A 57 5.10 8.45 21.23
CA ASP A 57 5.13 7.89 22.60
C ASP A 57 5.05 6.36 22.59
N ASN A 58 4.46 5.77 21.57
CA ASN A 58 4.25 4.31 21.49
C ASN A 58 4.58 3.73 20.10
N PRO A 59 5.80 3.95 19.59
CA PRO A 59 6.18 3.59 18.22
C PRO A 59 6.05 2.10 17.92
N GLU A 60 6.28 1.23 18.89
CA GLU A 60 6.18 -0.21 18.70
C GLU A 60 4.75 -0.68 18.40
N THR A 61 3.74 -0.02 18.97
CA THR A 61 2.34 -0.31 18.65
C THR A 61 2.02 0.07 17.21
N TRP A 62 2.44 1.24 16.77
CA TRP A 62 2.22 1.71 15.40
C TRP A 62 2.98 0.89 14.35
N LYS A 63 4.19 0.43 14.69
CA LYS A 63 4.94 -0.53 13.87
C LYS A 63 4.17 -1.84 13.71
N ARG A 64 3.62 -2.39 14.79
CA ARG A 64 2.82 -3.63 14.72
C ARG A 64 1.56 -3.51 13.88
N MET A 65 0.97 -2.32 13.78
CA MET A 65 -0.19 -2.05 12.92
C MET A 65 0.18 -1.82 11.45
N SER A 66 1.46 -1.65 11.14
CA SER A 66 1.96 -1.31 9.80
C SER A 66 2.31 -2.57 9.03
N SER A 67 1.58 -2.86 7.93
CA SER A 67 1.76 -4.09 7.13
C SER A 67 3.18 -4.23 6.58
N ARG A 68 3.86 -3.12 6.25
CA ARG A 68 5.23 -3.14 5.72
C ARG A 68 6.26 -3.86 6.61
N ASN A 69 5.98 -3.96 7.90
CA ASN A 69 6.88 -4.64 8.85
C ASN A 69 6.73 -6.19 8.80
N TYR A 70 5.76 -6.67 8.03
CA TYR A 70 5.49 -8.10 7.86
C TYR A 70 5.64 -8.57 6.41
N PHE A 71 6.22 -7.76 5.54
CA PHE A 71 6.38 -8.08 4.12
C PHE A 71 7.23 -9.32 3.87
N PHE A 72 8.10 -9.69 4.80
CA PHE A 72 8.83 -10.96 4.77
C PHE A 72 7.95 -12.21 4.72
N ARG A 73 6.63 -12.05 4.93
CA ARG A 73 5.64 -13.14 4.84
C ARG A 73 5.00 -13.24 3.47
N ILE A 74 5.14 -12.22 2.63
CA ILE A 74 4.55 -12.16 1.29
C ILE A 74 5.36 -13.05 0.36
N THR A 75 4.68 -13.92 -0.35
CA THR A 75 5.28 -14.82 -1.35
C THR A 75 4.77 -14.54 -2.76
N GLU A 76 3.69 -13.77 -2.86
CA GLU A 76 3.01 -13.43 -4.09
C GLU A 76 3.70 -12.27 -4.82
N PRO A 77 3.86 -12.34 -6.16
CA PRO A 77 4.35 -11.24 -6.94
C PRO A 77 3.34 -10.07 -6.95
N ILE A 78 3.85 -8.85 -6.91
CA ILE A 78 3.02 -7.65 -6.78
C ILE A 78 3.28 -6.67 -7.92
N LEU A 79 2.19 -6.25 -8.59
CA LEU A 79 2.21 -5.13 -9.54
C LEU A 79 1.44 -3.95 -8.95
N ALA A 80 2.13 -2.87 -8.66
CA ALA A 80 1.55 -1.65 -8.12
C ALA A 80 1.56 -0.52 -9.15
N PHE A 81 0.47 0.24 -9.20
CA PHE A 81 0.33 1.43 -10.04
C PHE A 81 0.06 2.66 -9.18
N HIS A 82 0.72 3.77 -9.50
CA HIS A 82 0.50 5.03 -8.79
C HIS A 82 0.71 6.24 -9.70
N GLY A 83 -0.14 7.25 -9.54
CA GLY A 83 -0.01 8.51 -10.23
C GLY A 83 0.93 9.46 -9.48
N THR A 84 1.81 10.17 -10.21
CA THR A 84 2.74 11.11 -9.56
C THR A 84 2.07 12.39 -9.05
N ALA A 85 0.87 12.71 -9.54
CA ALA A 85 0.04 13.83 -9.10
C ALA A 85 -1.17 13.40 -8.24
N ASP A 86 -1.09 12.22 -7.60
CA ASP A 86 -2.11 11.74 -6.66
C ASP A 86 -2.08 12.63 -5.39
N ASP A 87 -3.14 13.40 -5.19
CA ASP A 87 -3.34 14.31 -4.07
C ASP A 87 -4.05 13.66 -2.87
N THR A 88 -4.51 12.44 -3.03
CA THR A 88 -5.21 11.65 -2.00
C THR A 88 -4.26 10.68 -1.31
N CYS A 89 -3.48 9.94 -2.10
CA CYS A 89 -2.45 9.03 -1.61
C CYS A 89 -1.11 9.43 -2.24
N GLU A 90 -0.23 10.00 -1.47
CA GLU A 90 1.04 10.54 -1.98
C GLU A 90 1.91 9.47 -2.65
N ILE A 91 2.51 9.80 -3.79
CA ILE A 91 3.47 8.92 -4.49
C ILE A 91 4.64 8.49 -3.58
N SER A 92 5.00 9.32 -2.62
CA SER A 92 6.03 9.03 -1.62
C SER A 92 5.75 7.74 -0.85
N TRP A 93 4.47 7.44 -0.56
CA TRP A 93 4.03 6.22 0.13
C TRP A 93 4.18 4.98 -0.75
N ALA A 94 3.83 5.08 -2.04
CA ALA A 94 4.03 3.98 -2.98
C ALA A 94 5.52 3.64 -3.14
N ARG A 95 6.36 4.66 -3.24
CA ARG A 95 7.82 4.50 -3.29
C ARG A 95 8.38 3.91 -1.99
N ALA A 96 7.86 4.33 -0.83
CA ALA A 96 8.26 3.76 0.46
C ALA A 96 7.83 2.29 0.59
N THR A 97 6.62 1.96 0.13
CA THR A 97 6.12 0.59 0.07
C THR A 97 6.99 -0.28 -0.83
N LYS A 98 7.34 0.20 -2.04
CA LYS A 98 8.25 -0.52 -2.96
C LYS A 98 9.60 -0.80 -2.32
N ARG A 99 10.22 0.20 -1.69
CA ARG A 99 11.49 -0.01 -0.96
C ARG A 99 11.36 -1.03 0.19
N ALA A 100 10.21 -1.09 0.83
CA ALA A 100 9.99 -2.07 1.90
C ALA A 100 9.81 -3.49 1.34
N LEU A 101 9.14 -3.64 0.20
CA LEU A 101 9.02 -4.91 -0.52
C LEU A 101 10.40 -5.40 -0.99
N ASP A 102 11.22 -4.51 -1.56
CA ASP A 102 12.58 -4.85 -1.99
C ASP A 102 13.46 -5.34 -0.82
N ARG A 103 13.38 -4.68 0.34
CA ARG A 103 14.13 -5.12 1.53
C ARG A 103 13.66 -6.46 2.09
N ALA A 104 12.44 -6.87 1.75
CA ALA A 104 11.87 -8.15 2.16
C ALA A 104 12.00 -9.23 1.08
N ASP A 105 12.74 -8.96 0.00
CA ASP A 105 12.92 -9.83 -1.17
C ASP A 105 11.61 -10.27 -1.83
N VAL A 106 10.57 -9.41 -1.76
CA VAL A 106 9.29 -9.66 -2.42
C VAL A 106 9.37 -9.22 -3.88
N GLU A 107 9.05 -10.14 -4.78
CA GLU A 107 8.95 -9.81 -6.20
C GLU A 107 7.87 -8.75 -6.42
N SER A 108 8.28 -7.56 -6.86
CA SER A 108 7.33 -6.45 -6.97
C SER A 108 7.77 -5.43 -8.00
N LYS A 109 6.79 -4.81 -8.65
CA LYS A 109 6.98 -3.73 -9.61
C LYS A 109 6.08 -2.55 -9.26
N LEU A 110 6.65 -1.36 -9.17
CA LEU A 110 5.91 -0.10 -9.12
C LEU A 110 5.96 0.58 -10.49
N VAL A 111 4.79 0.85 -11.06
CA VAL A 111 4.63 1.61 -12.29
C VAL A 111 4.06 2.98 -11.92
N GLU A 112 4.86 4.00 -12.12
CA GLU A 112 4.46 5.38 -11.90
C GLU A 112 3.93 5.98 -13.20
N TYR A 113 2.80 6.70 -13.12
CA TYR A 113 2.22 7.44 -14.23
C TYR A 113 2.36 8.95 -13.98
N ASP A 114 3.20 9.57 -14.78
CA ASP A 114 3.47 11.00 -14.65
C ASP A 114 2.21 11.84 -14.88
N GLY A 115 1.97 12.79 -13.95
CA GLY A 115 0.79 13.66 -13.98
C GLY A 115 -0.55 12.98 -13.69
N ALA A 116 -0.60 11.66 -13.50
CA ALA A 116 -1.85 10.99 -13.18
C ALA A 116 -2.24 11.21 -11.71
N GLY A 117 -3.54 11.42 -11.47
CA GLY A 117 -4.13 11.53 -10.14
C GLY A 117 -4.65 10.20 -9.60
N HIS A 118 -5.39 10.26 -8.51
CA HIS A 118 -5.90 9.09 -7.77
C HIS A 118 -6.79 8.14 -8.61
N TYR A 119 -7.57 8.66 -9.54
CA TYR A 119 -8.60 7.90 -10.25
C TYR A 119 -8.15 7.25 -11.57
N PHE A 120 -6.93 7.44 -12.01
CA PHE A 120 -6.34 6.79 -13.20
C PHE A 120 -7.11 6.97 -14.52
N TYR A 121 -7.87 8.03 -14.70
CA TYR A 121 -8.69 8.22 -15.90
C TYR A 121 -7.87 8.21 -17.21
N GLY A 122 -6.68 8.80 -17.23
CA GLY A 122 -5.83 8.85 -18.41
C GLY A 122 -5.11 7.52 -18.70
N PRO A 123 -4.34 6.96 -17.76
CA PRO A 123 -3.51 5.78 -18.03
C PRO A 123 -4.24 4.45 -17.91
N TRP A 124 -5.56 4.43 -17.70
CA TRP A 124 -6.33 3.21 -17.42
C TRP A 124 -6.09 2.08 -18.42
N SER A 125 -6.26 2.34 -19.73
CA SER A 125 -6.09 1.31 -20.75
C SER A 125 -4.66 0.74 -20.79
N ASN A 126 -3.64 1.60 -20.58
CA ASN A 126 -2.27 1.15 -20.52
C ASN A 126 -2.02 0.28 -19.28
N SER A 127 -2.58 0.67 -18.14
CA SER A 127 -2.42 -0.11 -16.89
C SER A 127 -3.07 -1.49 -17.02
N ILE A 128 -4.27 -1.60 -17.59
CA ILE A 128 -4.95 -2.88 -17.82
C ILE A 128 -4.14 -3.78 -18.76
N THR A 129 -3.55 -3.24 -19.83
CA THR A 129 -2.66 -4.00 -20.70
C THR A 129 -1.45 -4.56 -19.93
N ARG A 130 -0.88 -3.77 -19.00
CA ARG A 130 0.22 -4.22 -18.15
C ARG A 130 -0.22 -5.28 -17.15
N VAL A 131 -1.43 -5.18 -16.60
CA VAL A 131 -2.02 -6.22 -15.74
C VAL A 131 -2.12 -7.55 -16.49
N GLY A 132 -2.68 -7.54 -17.72
CA GLY A 132 -2.78 -8.76 -18.53
C GLY A 132 -1.41 -9.43 -18.73
N ARG A 133 -0.41 -8.67 -19.17
CA ARG A 133 0.95 -9.20 -19.36
C ARG A 133 1.60 -9.72 -18.05
N PHE A 134 1.33 -9.07 -16.95
CA PHE A 134 1.82 -9.50 -15.64
C PHE A 134 1.18 -10.83 -15.24
N LEU A 135 -0.15 -10.94 -15.32
CA LEU A 135 -0.84 -12.17 -14.99
C LEU A 135 -0.47 -13.32 -15.92
N ASP A 136 -0.32 -13.06 -17.24
CA ASP A 136 0.13 -14.07 -18.21
C ASP A 136 1.53 -14.61 -17.85
N ALA A 137 2.41 -13.76 -17.32
CA ALA A 137 3.76 -14.17 -16.92
C ALA A 137 3.79 -14.93 -15.59
N GLU A 138 2.98 -14.52 -14.61
CA GLU A 138 3.01 -15.09 -13.26
C GLU A 138 2.15 -16.35 -13.11
N LEU A 139 1.12 -16.51 -13.96
CA LEU A 139 0.17 -17.63 -13.86
C LEU A 139 0.36 -18.68 -14.98
N ALA A 140 1.40 -18.54 -15.80
CA ALA A 140 1.68 -19.45 -16.92
C ALA A 140 2.21 -20.84 -16.48
#